data_898db7398e6df430681f85fe5baafca8
#
_entry.id   898db7398e6df430681f85fe5baafca8
#
_cell.length_a   1.000
_cell.length_b   1.000
_cell.length_c   1.000
_cell.angle_alpha   90.00
_cell.angle_beta   90.00
_cell.angle_gamma   90.00
#
_symmetry.space_group_name_H-M   'P 1'
#
loop_
_entity.id
_entity.type
_entity.pdbx_description
1 polymer ?
#
loop_
_entity_poly.entity_id
_entity_poly.type
_entity_poly.pdbx_seq_one_letter_code
_entity_poly.pdbx_strand_id
1 'polypeptide(L)'
;MTLFEKFNEAFNSGDIEKAAECFHEDIQMTMHSDGSVMNKKEWIERVGPMMGKLKREKVRCIYENEHILVTHWFGTFPNGSQDAIMWVGVKKDGLIFRVETGSTPINLS
;
A
#
# COMPACT_ATOMS: atom_id res chain seq x y z
N MET A 1 -0.40 16.16 9.69
CA MET A 1 -0.55 15.24 8.55
C MET A 1 -0.73 13.82 9.08
N THR A 2 -1.76 13.13 8.62
CA THR A 2 -1.99 11.74 9.01
C THR A 2 -0.99 10.84 8.30
N LEU A 3 -0.84 9.62 8.80
CA LEU A 3 0.05 8.65 8.16
C LEU A 3 -0.44 8.30 6.76
N PHE A 4 -1.77 8.21 6.57
CA PHE A 4 -2.37 8.03 5.25
C PHE A 4 -1.95 9.15 4.30
N GLU A 5 -2.08 10.40 4.72
CA GLU A 5 -1.72 11.54 3.88
C GLU A 5 -0.25 11.52 3.51
N LYS A 6 0.62 11.24 4.49
CA LYS A 6 2.07 11.17 4.26
C LYS A 6 2.40 10.08 3.25
N PHE A 7 1.84 8.89 3.43
CA PHE A 7 2.09 7.76 2.52
C PHE A 7 1.56 8.05 1.11
N ASN A 8 0.34 8.55 1.03
CA ASN A 8 -0.30 8.83 -0.26
C ASN A 8 0.46 9.89 -1.05
N GLU A 9 0.89 10.93 -0.37
CA GLU A 9 1.67 12.01 -0.98
C GLU A 9 3.02 11.50 -1.50
N ALA A 10 3.72 10.70 -0.68
CA ALA A 10 4.99 10.10 -1.08
C ALA A 10 4.82 9.16 -2.28
N PHE A 11 3.78 8.34 -2.26
CA PHE A 11 3.51 7.41 -3.36
C PHE A 11 3.20 8.17 -4.66
N ASN A 12 2.38 9.21 -4.59
CA ASN A 12 2.02 10.01 -5.76
C ASN A 12 3.21 10.77 -6.35
N SER A 13 4.18 11.15 -5.50
CA SER A 13 5.38 11.83 -5.97
C SER A 13 6.48 10.87 -6.42
N GLY A 14 6.26 9.56 -6.28
CA GLY A 14 7.24 8.56 -6.67
C GLY A 14 8.42 8.44 -5.71
N ASP A 15 8.25 8.88 -4.46
CA ASP A 15 9.32 8.88 -3.46
C ASP A 15 9.22 7.63 -2.59
N ILE A 16 9.90 6.56 -3.01
CA ILE A 16 9.86 5.28 -2.29
C ILE A 16 10.46 5.39 -0.88
N GLU A 17 11.46 6.22 -0.70
CA GLU A 17 12.10 6.36 0.60
C GLU A 17 11.15 7.02 1.61
N LYS A 18 10.46 8.08 1.19
CA LYS A 18 9.45 8.73 2.02
C LYS A 18 8.28 7.81 2.33
N ALA A 19 7.83 7.04 1.34
CA ALA A 19 6.77 6.07 1.57
C ALA A 19 7.22 5.02 2.59
N ALA A 20 8.44 4.53 2.49
CA ALA A 20 9.00 3.54 3.40
C ALA A 20 9.14 4.06 4.83
N GLU A 21 9.29 5.38 5.02
CA GLU A 21 9.32 5.98 6.36
C GLU A 21 8.04 5.77 7.14
N CYS A 22 6.93 5.48 6.45
CA CYS A 22 5.66 5.20 7.10
C CYS A 22 5.60 3.80 7.70
N PHE A 23 6.55 2.94 7.36
CA PHE A 23 6.59 1.55 7.78
C PHE A 23 7.59 1.34 8.91
N HIS A 24 7.16 0.54 9.89
CA HIS A 24 8.04 0.08 10.97
C HIS A 24 9.14 -0.81 10.36
N GLU A 25 10.32 -0.84 11.00
CA GLU A 25 11.44 -1.66 10.51
C GLU A 25 11.08 -3.15 10.41
N ASP A 26 10.22 -3.62 11.33
CA ASP A 26 9.81 -5.01 11.41
C ASP A 26 8.48 -5.27 10.71
N ILE A 27 8.09 -4.44 9.77
CA ILE A 27 6.83 -4.61 9.07
C ILE A 27 6.76 -5.96 8.37
N GLN A 28 5.57 -6.55 8.40
CA GLN A 28 5.23 -7.72 7.61
C GLN A 28 3.95 -7.41 6.84
N MET A 29 4.01 -7.57 5.52
CA MET A 29 2.87 -7.36 4.65
C MET A 29 2.46 -8.68 4.03
N THR A 30 1.24 -9.12 4.36
CA THR A 30 0.70 -10.37 3.86
C THR A 30 -0.18 -10.10 2.64
N MET A 31 0.14 -10.78 1.55
CA MET A 31 -0.62 -10.69 0.30
C MET A 31 -1.69 -11.77 0.31
N HIS A 32 -2.96 -11.39 0.22
CA HIS A 32 -4.05 -12.36 0.23
C HIS A 32 -4.07 -13.23 -1.04
N SER A 33 -3.55 -12.71 -2.14
CA SER A 33 -3.58 -13.41 -3.43
C SER A 33 -2.83 -14.75 -3.41
N ASP A 34 -1.73 -14.84 -2.65
CA ASP A 34 -0.89 -16.04 -2.62
C ASP A 34 -0.37 -16.39 -1.23
N GLY A 35 -0.73 -15.59 -0.21
CA GLY A 35 -0.29 -15.83 1.17
C GLY A 35 1.17 -15.44 1.43
N SER A 36 1.85 -14.84 0.46
CA SER A 36 3.24 -14.43 0.65
C SER A 36 3.35 -13.27 1.65
N VAL A 37 4.50 -13.19 2.33
CA VAL A 37 4.77 -12.14 3.30
C VAL A 37 6.02 -11.40 2.87
N MET A 38 5.94 -10.06 2.81
CA MET A 38 7.07 -9.21 2.47
C MET A 38 7.53 -8.44 3.70
N ASN A 39 8.85 -8.30 3.87
CA ASN A 39 9.42 -7.39 4.83
C ASN A 39 9.63 -6.02 4.17
N LYS A 40 10.16 -5.05 4.94
CA LYS A 40 10.35 -3.68 4.44
C LYS A 40 11.27 -3.61 3.23
N LYS A 41 12.39 -4.33 3.27
CA LYS A 41 13.35 -4.36 2.17
C LYS A 41 12.74 -4.92 0.90
N GLU A 42 12.02 -6.03 1.02
CA GLU A 42 11.35 -6.67 -0.10
C GLU A 42 10.28 -5.76 -0.71
N TRP A 43 9.53 -5.04 0.16
CA TRP A 43 8.54 -4.09 -0.30
C TRP A 43 9.18 -2.97 -1.12
N ILE A 44 10.28 -2.40 -0.61
CA ILE A 44 11.00 -1.34 -1.32
C ILE A 44 11.50 -1.83 -2.68
N GLU A 45 12.09 -3.02 -2.73
CA GLU A 45 12.62 -3.60 -3.95
C GLU A 45 11.53 -3.87 -4.99
N ARG A 46 10.36 -4.32 -4.53
CA ARG A 46 9.25 -4.68 -5.43
C ARG A 46 8.44 -3.48 -5.87
N VAL A 47 8.13 -2.58 -4.97
CA VAL A 47 7.22 -1.47 -5.23
C VAL A 47 7.94 -0.24 -5.80
N GLY A 48 9.17 -0.01 -5.41
CA GLY A 48 9.95 1.14 -5.88
C GLY A 48 9.92 1.31 -7.40
N PRO A 49 10.29 0.27 -8.17
CA PRO A 49 10.28 0.38 -9.64
C PRO A 49 8.88 0.56 -10.22
N MET A 50 7.83 0.18 -9.51
CA MET A 50 6.45 0.29 -9.98
C MET A 50 5.81 1.65 -9.72
N MET A 51 6.35 2.43 -8.80
CA MET A 51 5.69 3.68 -8.36
C MET A 51 5.35 4.64 -9.49
N GLY A 52 6.24 4.77 -10.48
CA GLY A 52 5.99 5.65 -11.61
C GLY A 52 5.13 5.03 -12.70
N LYS A 53 4.83 3.74 -12.61
CA LYS A 53 4.11 2.99 -13.64
C LYS A 53 2.74 2.52 -13.19
N LEU A 54 2.53 2.43 -11.89
CA LEU A 54 1.26 2.01 -11.31
C LEU A 54 0.36 3.24 -11.18
N LYS A 55 -0.78 3.20 -11.85
CA LYS A 55 -1.75 4.29 -11.77
C LYS A 55 -2.76 3.96 -10.67
N ARG A 56 -2.84 4.82 -9.68
CA ARG A 56 -3.78 4.68 -8.57
C ARG A 56 -4.91 5.68 -8.74
N GLU A 57 -6.14 5.22 -8.61
CA GLU A 57 -7.33 6.06 -8.75
C GLU A 57 -8.27 5.85 -7.58
N LYS A 58 -9.03 6.90 -7.26
CA LYS A 58 -10.05 6.86 -6.21
C LYS A 58 -9.50 6.35 -4.88
N VAL A 59 -8.28 6.77 -4.57
CA VAL A 59 -7.63 6.40 -3.30
C VAL A 59 -8.40 7.05 -2.16
N ARG A 60 -8.79 6.24 -1.18
CA ARG A 60 -9.54 6.76 -0.04
C ARG A 60 -9.11 6.09 1.25
N CYS A 61 -9.11 6.86 2.31
CA CYS A 61 -8.96 6.35 3.65
C CYS A 61 -10.36 6.02 4.18
N ILE A 62 -10.61 4.75 4.44
CA ILE A 62 -11.89 4.31 4.98
C ILE A 62 -11.96 4.63 6.47
N TYR A 63 -10.84 4.37 7.16
CA TYR A 63 -10.74 4.64 8.59
C TYR A 63 -9.28 4.73 9.01
N GLU A 64 -8.98 5.65 9.91
CA GLU A 64 -7.65 5.75 10.50
C GLU A 64 -7.73 6.27 11.93
N ASN A 65 -7.02 5.61 12.84
CA ASN A 65 -6.77 6.10 14.19
C ASN A 65 -5.33 5.77 14.57
N GLU A 66 -4.97 5.88 15.85
CA GLU A 66 -3.60 5.62 16.29
C GLU A 66 -3.18 4.15 16.18
N HIS A 67 -4.13 3.23 15.99
CA HIS A 67 -3.87 1.79 15.96
C HIS A 67 -4.03 1.14 14.59
N ILE A 68 -4.83 1.73 13.70
CA ILE A 68 -5.21 1.07 12.45
C ILE A 68 -5.39 2.09 11.32
N LEU A 69 -5.05 1.66 10.11
CA LEU A 69 -5.30 2.40 8.88
C LEU A 69 -5.92 1.46 7.86
N VAL A 70 -7.10 1.83 7.36
CA VAL A 70 -7.80 1.06 6.34
C VAL A 70 -7.96 1.93 5.09
N THR A 71 -7.48 1.44 3.96
CA THR A 71 -7.59 2.16 2.69
C THR A 71 -8.16 1.28 1.60
N HIS A 72 -8.66 1.95 0.57
CA HIS A 72 -9.13 1.28 -0.65
C HIS A 72 -8.74 2.15 -1.85
N TRP A 73 -8.33 1.51 -2.93
CA TRP A 73 -7.99 2.21 -4.16
C TRP A 73 -8.11 1.27 -5.36
N PHE A 74 -8.16 1.87 -6.56
CA PHE A 74 -8.16 1.13 -7.81
C PHE A 74 -6.80 1.31 -8.46
N GLY A 75 -6.20 0.22 -8.92
CA GLY A 75 -4.89 0.25 -9.54
C GLY A 75 -4.92 -0.24 -10.97
N THR A 76 -4.21 0.46 -11.85
CA THR A 76 -3.94 0.01 -13.21
C THR A 76 -2.45 -0.32 -13.26
N PHE A 77 -2.15 -1.57 -13.54
CA PHE A 77 -0.77 -2.07 -13.57
C PHE A 77 -0.14 -1.89 -14.96
N PRO A 78 1.20 -1.97 -15.06
CA PRO A 78 1.89 -1.75 -16.33
C PRO A 78 1.42 -2.66 -17.48
N ASN A 79 0.90 -3.85 -17.17
CA ASN A 79 0.37 -4.76 -18.20
C ASN A 79 -1.06 -4.42 -18.61
N GLY A 80 -1.64 -3.35 -18.07
CA GLY A 80 -3.00 -2.92 -18.39
C GLY A 80 -4.09 -3.54 -17.53
N SER A 81 -3.76 -4.49 -16.66
CA SER A 81 -4.77 -5.08 -15.76
C SER A 81 -5.17 -4.08 -14.68
N GLN A 82 -6.41 -4.21 -14.21
CA GLN A 82 -6.95 -3.34 -13.17
C GLN A 82 -7.45 -4.18 -12.01
N ASP A 83 -7.15 -3.73 -10.80
CA ASP A 83 -7.60 -4.38 -9.56
C ASP A 83 -8.22 -3.35 -8.62
N ALA A 84 -9.20 -3.80 -7.84
CA ALA A 84 -9.68 -3.09 -6.67
C ALA A 84 -8.90 -3.62 -5.47
N ILE A 85 -8.28 -2.74 -4.69
CA ILE A 85 -7.36 -3.14 -3.65
C ILE A 85 -7.85 -2.67 -2.28
N MET A 86 -7.99 -3.63 -1.36
CA MET A 86 -8.27 -3.37 0.04
C MET A 86 -6.98 -3.55 0.83
N TRP A 87 -6.68 -2.59 1.71
CA TRP A 87 -5.43 -2.57 2.44
C TRP A 87 -5.72 -2.21 3.90
N VAL A 88 -5.26 -3.06 4.81
CA VAL A 88 -5.45 -2.86 6.25
C VAL A 88 -4.09 -2.91 6.92
N GLY A 89 -3.73 -1.83 7.61
CA GLY A 89 -2.48 -1.74 8.34
C GLY A 89 -2.71 -1.54 9.83
N VAL A 90 -2.04 -2.35 10.63
CA VAL A 90 -2.01 -2.19 12.09
C VAL A 90 -0.76 -1.42 12.45
N LYS A 91 -0.90 -0.39 13.27
CA LYS A 91 0.21 0.48 13.65
C LYS A 91 0.88 0.03 14.93
N LYS A 92 2.18 0.29 15.02
CA LYS A 92 2.97 0.15 16.24
C LYS A 92 3.96 1.31 16.27
N ASP A 93 4.03 2.00 17.41
CA ASP A 93 4.91 3.18 17.57
C ASP A 93 4.67 4.24 16.49
N GLY A 94 3.41 4.41 16.08
CA GLY A 94 3.03 5.40 15.08
C GLY A 94 3.34 5.01 13.63
N LEU A 95 3.82 3.80 13.39
CA LEU A 95 4.20 3.32 12.05
C LEU A 95 3.41 2.07 11.69
N ILE A 96 3.30 1.82 10.38
CA ILE A 96 2.62 0.62 9.87
C ILE A 96 3.48 -0.60 10.20
N PHE A 97 2.91 -1.55 10.93
CA PHE A 97 3.63 -2.69 11.47
C PHE A 97 3.19 -4.03 10.89
N ARG A 98 1.88 -4.22 10.69
CA ARG A 98 1.33 -5.41 10.06
C ARG A 98 0.32 -4.99 9.02
N VAL A 99 0.43 -5.56 7.84
CA VAL A 99 -0.47 -5.24 6.74
C VAL A 99 -1.06 -6.52 6.17
N GLU A 100 -2.35 -6.47 5.88
CA GLU A 100 -3.00 -7.46 5.04
C GLU A 100 -3.60 -6.71 3.87
N THR A 101 -3.31 -7.18 2.67
CA THR A 101 -3.82 -6.55 1.46
C THR A 101 -4.34 -7.59 0.48
N GLY A 102 -5.49 -7.30 -0.09
CA GLY A 102 -6.12 -8.15 -1.09
C GLY A 102 -6.51 -7.35 -2.30
N SER A 103 -6.42 -7.97 -3.46
CA SER A 103 -6.83 -7.37 -4.71
C SER A 103 -7.87 -8.23 -5.41
N THR A 104 -8.86 -7.56 -5.99
CA THR A 104 -9.91 -8.21 -6.78
C THR A 104 -9.79 -7.71 -8.21
N PRO A 105 -9.56 -8.60 -9.18
CA PRO A 105 -9.50 -8.17 -10.58
C PRO A 105 -10.81 -7.55 -11.02
N ILE A 106 -10.70 -6.45 -11.75
CA ILE A 106 -11.86 -5.78 -12.32
C ILE A 106 -12.01 -6.26 -13.76
N ASN A 107 -13.17 -6.84 -14.04
CA ASN A 107 -13.49 -7.29 -15.38
C ASN A 107 -14.38 -6.26 -16.05
N LEU A 108 -13.82 -5.58 -17.04
CA LEU A 108 -14.50 -4.50 -17.75
C LEU A 108 -15.10 -4.96 -19.08
N SER A 109 -15.31 -6.25 -19.25
CA SER A 109 -15.89 -6.79 -20.49
C SER A 109 -17.33 -6.36 -20.72
#